data_3a6307fcffec335abdcd88c1eddeb2b5
#
_entry.id   3a6307fcffec335abdcd88c1eddeb2b5
#
_cell.length_a   1.000
_cell.length_b   1.000
_cell.length_c   1.000
_cell.angle_alpha   90.00
_cell.angle_beta   90.00
_cell.angle_gamma   90.00
#
_symmetry.space_group_name_H-M   'P 1'
#
loop_
_entity.id
_entity.type
_entity.pdbx_description
1 polymer ?
#
loop_
_entity_poly.entity_id
_entity_poly.type
_entity_poly.pdbx_seq_one_letter_code
_entity_poly.pdbx_strand_id
1 'polypeptide(L)'
;MYFLKSLIGNQKSIYRFRFLILGIILLLGFVLRSNNLYTWPRLGATFDEYAWTWQGISLIQSHVPISWSPLSPYKDVKNIIYQKTHFFIVRPYLEHPPLFGLVAGSYALINGARGMFDVNLQEIRGLALLLGVLSIFMVYVFAAEVYGWEIGLLSAVIYATVPTIVVGSRLVENENFFIPFFLIALYLTSKFIKTKNPWFRNGAAIVCGLLALAKVPWLAGAMAIVLIFFYLRKYKDAGKFLAIVIPLFLLYFAYGFYFNGHLFLNLMSFQLQRYDLTFNSIFALFTSPYLADRFTVDGWIYFGWFAVFLLSVKDFKKNFMVLLPFLAYFAVFIFAIPNEPSHGWYRYPFYPFLVISTALFLKEYFNKNYLLTFLFLVFTGLSMLQLSWAQSLGFSFLFFRGFLVLFGFSMLPYFFPKTNKMSTVTNYLSIFIVFILSVWSVFNYNEQ
;
A
#
# COMPACT_ATOMS: atom_id res chain seq x y z
N MET A 1 5.38 -17.36 -22.43
CA MET A 1 4.21 -16.61 -22.92
C MET A 1 3.85 -16.90 -24.36
N TYR A 2 4.77 -17.04 -25.30
CA TYR A 2 4.49 -17.58 -26.67
C TYR A 2 3.83 -18.97 -26.62
N PHE A 3 4.24 -19.83 -25.69
CA PHE A 3 3.69 -21.18 -25.49
C PHE A 3 2.21 -21.17 -25.06
N LEU A 4 1.79 -20.21 -24.23
CA LEU A 4 0.38 -20.05 -23.86
C LEU A 4 -0.48 -19.47 -24.99
N LYS A 5 0.08 -18.60 -25.84
CA LYS A 5 -0.63 -18.11 -27.05
C LYS A 5 -0.87 -19.18 -28.07
N SER A 6 -0.01 -20.19 -28.20
CA SER A 6 -0.18 -21.31 -29.12
C SER A 6 -1.21 -22.35 -28.63
N LEU A 7 -1.45 -22.44 -27.35
CA LEU A 7 -2.43 -23.36 -26.76
C LEU A 7 -3.87 -22.83 -26.75
N ILE A 8 -4.07 -21.50 -26.87
CA ILE A 8 -5.37 -20.86 -26.69
C ILE A 8 -5.74 -20.09 -27.95
N GLY A 9 -6.12 -20.83 -29.01
CA GLY A 9 -6.44 -20.32 -30.35
C GLY A 9 -7.69 -19.44 -30.48
N ASN A 10 -8.33 -18.96 -29.42
CA ASN A 10 -9.52 -18.12 -29.48
C ASN A 10 -9.47 -16.96 -28.48
N GLN A 11 -9.68 -15.71 -28.97
CA GLN A 11 -9.67 -14.51 -28.11
C GLN A 11 -10.60 -14.62 -26.89
N LYS A 12 -11.79 -15.25 -27.06
CA LYS A 12 -12.72 -15.48 -25.93
C LYS A 12 -12.15 -16.41 -24.85
N SER A 13 -11.33 -17.40 -25.24
CA SER A 13 -10.66 -18.31 -24.31
C SER A 13 -9.57 -17.58 -23.51
N ILE A 14 -8.79 -16.72 -24.15
CA ILE A 14 -7.77 -15.88 -23.49
C ILE A 14 -8.41 -14.95 -22.47
N TYR A 15 -9.57 -14.36 -22.78
CA TYR A 15 -10.31 -13.51 -21.84
C TYR A 15 -10.82 -14.25 -20.61
N ARG A 16 -11.33 -15.47 -20.75
CA ARG A 16 -11.78 -16.31 -19.63
C ARG A 16 -10.60 -16.75 -18.77
N PHE A 17 -9.50 -17.12 -19.39
CA PHE A 17 -8.30 -17.59 -18.69
C PHE A 17 -7.67 -16.50 -17.79
N ARG A 18 -7.66 -15.22 -18.20
CA ARG A 18 -7.15 -14.13 -17.36
C ARG A 18 -7.94 -13.94 -16.07
N PHE A 19 -9.28 -14.10 -16.10
CA PHE A 19 -10.09 -13.98 -14.89
C PHE A 19 -9.92 -15.17 -13.95
N LEU A 20 -9.69 -16.37 -14.50
CA LEU A 20 -9.32 -17.54 -13.70
C LEU A 20 -7.99 -17.32 -12.98
N ILE A 21 -6.96 -16.83 -13.69
CA ILE A 21 -5.66 -16.49 -13.06
C ILE A 21 -5.85 -15.42 -11.98
N LEU A 22 -6.61 -14.38 -12.27
CA LEU A 22 -6.89 -13.33 -11.27
C LEU A 22 -7.60 -13.93 -10.06
N GLY A 23 -8.58 -14.80 -10.23
CA GLY A 23 -9.26 -15.52 -9.14
C GLY A 23 -8.28 -16.32 -8.27
N ILE A 24 -7.33 -17.04 -8.89
CA ILE A 24 -6.27 -17.77 -8.18
C ILE A 24 -5.36 -16.80 -7.40
N ILE A 25 -4.97 -15.66 -7.99
CA ILE A 25 -4.15 -14.64 -7.31
C ILE A 25 -4.91 -14.05 -6.12
N LEU A 26 -6.20 -13.74 -6.27
CA LEU A 26 -7.02 -13.21 -5.18
C LEU A 26 -7.18 -14.23 -4.05
N LEU A 27 -7.40 -15.52 -4.39
CA LEU A 27 -7.47 -16.59 -3.41
C LEU A 27 -6.13 -16.76 -2.67
N LEU A 28 -5.00 -16.79 -3.39
CA LEU A 28 -3.67 -16.84 -2.78
C LEU A 28 -3.46 -15.64 -1.86
N GLY A 29 -3.77 -14.43 -2.33
CA GLY A 29 -3.66 -13.21 -1.53
C GLY A 29 -4.54 -13.20 -0.29
N PHE A 30 -5.74 -13.77 -0.37
CA PHE A 30 -6.64 -13.99 0.76
C PHE A 30 -6.03 -14.98 1.76
N VAL A 31 -5.60 -16.15 1.31
CA VAL A 31 -4.98 -17.18 2.17
C VAL A 31 -3.74 -16.65 2.89
N LEU A 32 -2.85 -15.94 2.18
CA LEU A 32 -1.65 -15.36 2.77
C LEU A 32 -1.97 -14.30 3.84
N ARG A 33 -3.00 -13.49 3.63
CA ARG A 33 -3.40 -12.45 4.59
C ARG A 33 -4.18 -13.01 5.78
N SER A 34 -4.98 -14.05 5.57
CA SER A 34 -5.72 -14.69 6.64
C SER A 34 -4.85 -15.55 7.56
N ASN A 35 -3.70 -16.03 7.08
CA ASN A 35 -2.76 -16.79 7.89
C ASN A 35 -2.24 -15.93 9.05
N ASN A 36 -2.41 -16.36 10.29
CA ASN A 36 -1.98 -15.64 11.49
C ASN A 36 -2.51 -14.18 11.58
N LEU A 37 -3.66 -13.89 10.98
CA LEU A 37 -4.26 -12.54 10.90
C LEU A 37 -4.43 -11.89 12.27
N TYR A 38 -4.81 -12.67 13.28
CA TYR A 38 -5.06 -12.17 14.64
C TYR A 38 -3.85 -12.25 15.56
N THR A 39 -2.74 -12.81 15.08
CA THR A 39 -1.51 -13.00 15.85
C THR A 39 -0.40 -12.07 15.39
N TRP A 40 -0.22 -11.94 14.05
CA TRP A 40 0.87 -11.18 13.47
C TRP A 40 0.39 -10.19 12.40
N PRO A 41 0.77 -8.91 12.50
CA PRO A 41 1.57 -8.26 13.55
C PRO A 41 0.96 -8.41 14.93
N ARG A 42 1.85 -8.42 15.97
CA ARG A 42 1.40 -8.61 17.35
C ARG A 42 0.45 -7.51 17.79
N LEU A 43 -0.31 -7.79 18.84
CA LEU A 43 -1.08 -6.76 19.54
C LEU A 43 -0.12 -5.64 20.02
N GLY A 44 -0.45 -4.39 19.71
CA GLY A 44 0.37 -3.24 20.07
C GLY A 44 1.50 -2.93 19.08
N ALA A 45 1.62 -3.63 17.94
CA ALA A 45 2.45 -3.18 16.84
C ALA A 45 2.03 -1.79 16.34
N THR A 46 0.72 -1.51 16.41
CA THR A 46 0.12 -0.18 16.36
C THR A 46 -1.10 -0.15 17.28
N PHE A 47 -1.30 0.95 17.99
CA PHE A 47 -2.53 1.18 18.76
C PHE A 47 -3.57 1.97 17.96
N ASP A 48 -3.25 2.41 16.76
CA ASP A 48 -4.16 3.13 15.88
C ASP A 48 -5.35 2.26 15.46
N GLU A 49 -5.20 0.91 15.41
CA GLU A 49 -6.31 -0.01 15.19
C GLU A 49 -7.46 0.24 16.17
N TYR A 50 -7.14 0.51 17.44
CA TYR A 50 -8.15 0.87 18.46
C TYR A 50 -8.60 2.31 18.32
N ALA A 51 -7.70 3.25 18.00
CA ALA A 51 -8.04 4.66 17.85
C ALA A 51 -9.16 4.85 16.82
N TRP A 52 -8.99 4.28 15.64
CA TRP A 52 -9.99 4.33 14.58
C TRP A 52 -11.30 3.66 15.00
N THR A 53 -11.22 2.47 15.56
CA THR A 53 -12.39 1.70 15.95
C THR A 53 -13.19 2.39 17.06
N TRP A 54 -12.51 2.90 18.09
CA TRP A 54 -13.14 3.61 19.20
C TRP A 54 -13.80 4.91 18.77
N GLN A 55 -13.16 5.70 17.90
CA GLN A 55 -13.76 6.88 17.31
C GLN A 55 -15.10 6.54 16.62
N GLY A 56 -15.12 5.47 15.82
CA GLY A 56 -16.32 5.08 15.09
C GLY A 56 -17.42 4.55 16.00
N ILE A 57 -17.12 3.63 16.92
CA ILE A 57 -18.09 3.08 17.86
C ILE A 57 -18.72 4.18 18.70
N SER A 58 -17.91 5.08 19.26
CA SER A 58 -18.39 6.16 20.10
C SER A 58 -19.27 7.16 19.34
N LEU A 59 -18.91 7.49 18.10
CA LEU A 59 -19.76 8.32 17.23
C LEU A 59 -21.12 7.67 16.95
N ILE A 60 -21.14 6.36 16.69
CA ILE A 60 -22.39 5.62 16.40
C ILE A 60 -23.27 5.50 17.64
N GLN A 61 -22.68 5.15 18.80
CA GLN A 61 -23.44 4.85 20.01
C GLN A 61 -23.75 6.07 20.88
N SER A 62 -22.81 7.02 20.98
CA SER A 62 -22.92 8.18 21.88
C SER A 62 -22.98 9.52 21.18
N HIS A 63 -22.89 9.54 19.84
CA HIS A 63 -22.88 10.75 19.01
C HIS A 63 -21.74 11.75 19.36
N VAL A 64 -20.71 11.28 20.09
CA VAL A 64 -19.54 12.07 20.44
C VAL A 64 -18.28 11.24 20.09
N PRO A 65 -17.32 11.81 19.36
CA PRO A 65 -16.09 11.08 19.04
C PRO A 65 -15.23 10.94 20.29
N ILE A 66 -14.96 9.72 20.67
CA ILE A 66 -14.08 9.37 21.79
C ILE A 66 -13.04 8.40 21.27
N SER A 67 -11.77 8.66 21.58
CA SER A 67 -10.68 7.76 21.25
C SER A 67 -9.49 8.00 22.17
N TRP A 68 -8.36 7.33 21.91
CA TRP A 68 -7.12 7.64 22.61
C TRP A 68 -6.25 8.60 21.79
N SER A 69 -5.50 9.45 22.51
CA SER A 69 -4.52 10.34 21.90
C SER A 69 -3.44 10.71 22.91
N PRO A 70 -2.16 10.71 22.53
CA PRO A 70 -1.06 11.21 23.34
C PRO A 70 -0.83 12.72 23.17
N LEU A 71 -1.64 13.44 22.36
CA LEU A 71 -1.38 14.83 22.00
C LEU A 71 -1.68 15.80 23.16
N SER A 72 -0.74 16.70 23.42
CA SER A 72 -0.79 17.66 24.52
C SER A 72 -1.90 18.72 24.47
N PRO A 73 -2.52 19.09 23.32
CA PRO A 73 -3.65 20.02 23.31
C PRO A 73 -4.89 19.52 24.05
N TYR A 74 -5.04 18.21 24.26
CA TYR A 74 -6.13 17.66 25.05
C TYR A 74 -5.88 17.91 26.55
N LYS A 75 -6.81 18.60 27.20
CA LYS A 75 -6.73 18.91 28.64
C LYS A 75 -7.52 17.93 29.51
N ASP A 76 -8.65 17.45 28.99
CA ASP A 76 -9.50 16.46 29.67
C ASP A 76 -9.13 15.06 29.15
N VAL A 77 -8.20 14.43 29.89
CA VAL A 77 -7.64 13.13 29.52
C VAL A 77 -7.91 12.13 30.62
N LYS A 78 -8.60 11.05 30.30
CA LYS A 78 -8.83 9.92 31.22
C LYS A 78 -7.84 8.81 30.94
N ASN A 79 -6.96 8.49 31.88
CA ASN A 79 -6.07 7.34 31.76
C ASN A 79 -6.82 6.05 32.12
N ILE A 80 -6.77 5.08 31.23
CA ILE A 80 -7.34 3.73 31.41
C ILE A 80 -6.30 2.66 31.11
N ILE A 81 -6.49 1.49 31.70
CA ILE A 81 -5.73 0.28 31.30
C ILE A 81 -6.66 -0.60 30.47
N TYR A 82 -6.27 -0.87 29.23
CA TYR A 82 -6.98 -1.77 28.35
C TYR A 82 -5.99 -2.78 27.74
N GLN A 83 -6.31 -4.08 27.85
CA GLN A 83 -5.43 -5.16 27.41
C GLN A 83 -3.97 -5.01 27.88
N LYS A 84 -3.79 -4.67 29.15
CA LYS A 84 -2.49 -4.45 29.84
C LYS A 84 -1.70 -3.23 29.35
N THR A 85 -2.29 -2.35 28.57
CA THR A 85 -1.67 -1.13 28.03
C THR A 85 -2.40 0.10 28.56
N HIS A 86 -1.65 1.16 28.84
CA HIS A 86 -2.19 2.47 29.24
C HIS A 86 -2.62 3.27 28.01
N PHE A 87 -3.86 3.80 28.05
CA PHE A 87 -4.40 4.67 27.01
C PHE A 87 -4.90 5.97 27.61
N PHE A 88 -4.60 7.07 26.95
CA PHE A 88 -5.08 8.41 27.27
C PHE A 88 -6.36 8.69 26.47
N ILE A 89 -7.52 8.45 27.07
CA ILE A 89 -8.81 8.64 26.41
C ILE A 89 -9.17 10.12 26.43
N VAL A 90 -9.54 10.64 25.27
CA VAL A 90 -9.89 12.04 25.02
C VAL A 90 -11.31 12.19 24.47
N ARG A 91 -11.95 13.32 24.78
CA ARG A 91 -13.31 13.67 24.37
C ARG A 91 -13.45 15.18 24.21
N PRO A 92 -13.91 15.70 23.03
CA PRO A 92 -14.09 14.97 21.76
C PRO A 92 -12.72 14.67 21.11
N TYR A 93 -12.63 13.55 20.39
CA TYR A 93 -11.46 13.19 19.57
C TYR A 93 -11.57 13.87 18.19
N LEU A 94 -10.71 14.85 17.88
CA LEU A 94 -10.82 15.72 16.71
C LEU A 94 -9.56 15.79 15.84
N GLU A 95 -8.52 15.06 16.17
CA GLU A 95 -7.26 15.11 15.41
C GLU A 95 -7.32 14.45 14.04
N HIS A 96 -8.33 13.63 13.81
CA HIS A 96 -8.57 12.99 12.51
C HIS A 96 -10.03 13.10 12.09
N PRO A 97 -10.29 13.21 10.76
CA PRO A 97 -11.65 13.12 10.22
C PRO A 97 -12.30 11.76 10.54
N PRO A 98 -13.65 11.68 10.61
CA PRO A 98 -14.32 10.52 11.19
C PRO A 98 -14.57 9.34 10.23
N LEU A 99 -14.37 9.47 8.90
CA LEU A 99 -14.90 8.50 7.95
C LEU A 99 -14.30 7.09 8.14
N PHE A 100 -12.98 6.99 8.28
CA PHE A 100 -12.36 5.67 8.48
C PHE A 100 -12.73 5.10 9.84
N GLY A 101 -12.80 5.94 10.87
CA GLY A 101 -13.29 5.52 12.18
C GLY A 101 -14.71 4.95 12.10
N LEU A 102 -15.63 5.61 11.38
CA LEU A 102 -16.99 5.11 11.18
C LEU A 102 -17.00 3.75 10.46
N VAL A 103 -16.14 3.54 9.45
CA VAL A 103 -16.00 2.26 8.75
C VAL A 103 -15.50 1.18 9.71
N ALA A 104 -14.41 1.44 10.45
CA ALA A 104 -13.81 0.49 11.38
C ALA A 104 -14.75 0.17 12.56
N GLY A 105 -15.37 1.20 13.15
CA GLY A 105 -16.34 1.04 14.23
C GLY A 105 -17.60 0.29 13.81
N SER A 106 -18.16 0.58 12.63
CA SER A 106 -19.30 -0.14 12.09
C SER A 106 -18.96 -1.62 11.86
N TYR A 107 -17.77 -1.88 11.29
CA TYR A 107 -17.31 -3.25 11.08
C TYR A 107 -17.18 -4.02 12.40
N ALA A 108 -16.57 -3.40 13.43
CA ALA A 108 -16.44 -4.01 14.74
C ALA A 108 -17.80 -4.34 15.39
N LEU A 109 -18.75 -3.41 15.34
CA LEU A 109 -20.11 -3.62 15.88
C LEU A 109 -20.86 -4.76 15.16
N ILE A 110 -20.73 -4.86 13.84
CA ILE A 110 -21.32 -5.96 13.05
C ILE A 110 -20.70 -7.30 13.41
N ASN A 111 -19.40 -7.31 13.78
CA ASN A 111 -18.69 -8.54 14.15
C ASN A 111 -18.70 -8.86 15.66
N GLY A 112 -19.54 -8.20 16.43
CA GLY A 112 -19.87 -8.60 17.80
C GLY A 112 -19.35 -7.72 18.91
N ALA A 113 -18.57 -6.66 18.62
CA ALA A 113 -18.21 -5.65 19.61
C ALA A 113 -19.47 -4.95 20.15
N ARG A 114 -19.61 -4.85 21.47
CA ARG A 114 -20.78 -4.21 22.11
C ARG A 114 -20.54 -2.74 22.46
N GLY A 115 -19.26 -2.33 22.53
CA GLY A 115 -18.86 -0.98 22.86
C GLY A 115 -17.36 -0.77 22.68
N MET A 116 -16.88 0.46 22.95
CA MET A 116 -15.47 0.84 22.76
C MET A 116 -14.48 -0.11 23.45
N PHE A 117 -14.76 -0.49 24.71
CA PHE A 117 -13.85 -1.29 25.52
C PHE A 117 -14.16 -2.80 25.48
N ASP A 118 -14.85 -3.24 24.45
CA ASP A 118 -15.15 -4.65 24.16
C ASP A 118 -14.54 -5.09 22.81
N VAL A 119 -13.62 -4.29 22.27
CA VAL A 119 -13.00 -4.52 20.97
C VAL A 119 -11.74 -5.35 21.12
N ASN A 120 -11.63 -6.43 20.36
CA ASN A 120 -10.38 -7.19 20.22
C ASN A 120 -10.00 -7.33 18.73
N LEU A 121 -8.86 -7.92 18.44
CA LEU A 121 -8.36 -8.05 17.07
C LEU A 121 -9.28 -8.89 16.17
N GLN A 122 -10.05 -9.80 16.74
CA GLN A 122 -10.94 -10.70 16.00
C GLN A 122 -12.13 -9.94 15.39
N GLU A 123 -12.66 -8.94 16.12
CA GLU A 123 -13.75 -8.11 15.61
C GLU A 123 -13.30 -7.10 14.54
N ILE A 124 -12.00 -6.73 14.45
CA ILE A 124 -11.58 -5.64 13.60
C ILE A 124 -10.72 -6.06 12.39
N ARG A 125 -9.77 -7.00 12.55
CA ARG A 125 -8.78 -7.30 11.49
C ARG A 125 -9.36 -7.97 10.24
N GLY A 126 -10.57 -8.49 10.29
CA GLY A 126 -11.28 -8.92 9.09
C GLY A 126 -11.52 -7.78 8.09
N LEU A 127 -11.68 -6.52 8.57
CA LEU A 127 -11.73 -5.35 7.69
C LEU A 127 -10.41 -5.18 6.93
N ALA A 128 -9.27 -5.31 7.59
CA ALA A 128 -7.97 -5.21 6.95
C ALA A 128 -7.78 -6.29 5.87
N LEU A 129 -8.22 -7.54 6.16
CA LEU A 129 -8.23 -8.63 5.18
C LEU A 129 -9.03 -8.27 3.92
N LEU A 130 -10.25 -7.73 4.09
CA LEU A 130 -11.10 -7.30 2.96
C LEU A 130 -10.44 -6.18 2.15
N LEU A 131 -9.89 -5.16 2.82
CA LEU A 131 -9.19 -4.05 2.18
C LEU A 131 -7.92 -4.53 1.45
N GLY A 132 -7.19 -5.49 2.02
CA GLY A 132 -6.01 -6.09 1.42
C GLY A 132 -6.32 -6.84 0.12
N VAL A 133 -7.41 -7.63 0.09
CA VAL A 133 -7.87 -8.34 -1.11
C VAL A 133 -8.40 -7.36 -2.16
N LEU A 134 -9.17 -6.36 -1.73
CA LEU A 134 -9.63 -5.28 -2.62
C LEU A 134 -8.45 -4.53 -3.23
N SER A 135 -7.37 -4.30 -2.47
CA SER A 135 -6.16 -3.66 -2.98
C SER A 135 -5.49 -4.49 -4.08
N ILE A 136 -5.38 -5.83 -3.92
CA ILE A 136 -4.87 -6.72 -4.99
C ILE A 136 -5.70 -6.57 -6.26
N PHE A 137 -7.04 -6.61 -6.12
CA PHE A 137 -7.96 -6.46 -7.24
C PHE A 137 -7.79 -5.10 -7.92
N MET A 138 -7.69 -4.02 -7.16
CA MET A 138 -7.56 -2.67 -7.71
C MET A 138 -6.18 -2.40 -8.32
N VAL A 139 -5.11 -3.01 -7.82
CA VAL A 139 -3.79 -3.02 -8.47
C VAL A 139 -3.91 -3.67 -9.86
N TYR A 140 -4.60 -4.82 -9.97
CA TYR A 140 -4.88 -5.43 -11.27
C TYR A 140 -5.65 -4.49 -12.19
N VAL A 141 -6.79 -3.98 -11.72
CA VAL A 141 -7.70 -3.15 -12.52
C VAL A 141 -7.01 -1.89 -13.04
N PHE A 142 -6.29 -1.17 -12.17
CA PHE A 142 -5.58 0.04 -12.56
C PHE A 142 -4.42 -0.25 -13.51
N ALA A 143 -3.55 -1.20 -13.18
CA ALA A 143 -2.42 -1.54 -14.04
C ALA A 143 -2.87 -2.11 -15.39
N ALA A 144 -3.94 -2.93 -15.42
CA ALA A 144 -4.51 -3.44 -16.66
C ALA A 144 -5.13 -2.35 -17.53
N GLU A 145 -5.77 -1.35 -16.93
CA GLU A 145 -6.33 -0.20 -17.63
C GLU A 145 -5.25 0.65 -18.30
N VAL A 146 -4.10 0.83 -17.65
CA VAL A 146 -3.02 1.70 -18.15
C VAL A 146 -2.07 0.94 -19.09
N TYR A 147 -1.68 -0.29 -18.76
CA TYR A 147 -0.59 -1.03 -19.43
C TYR A 147 -1.00 -2.35 -20.05
N GLY A 148 -2.27 -2.76 -19.89
CA GLY A 148 -2.77 -4.04 -20.38
C GLY A 148 -2.77 -5.14 -19.32
N TRP A 149 -3.60 -6.16 -19.56
CA TRP A 149 -3.93 -7.21 -18.59
C TRP A 149 -2.72 -8.02 -18.10
N GLU A 150 -1.68 -8.16 -18.92
CA GLU A 150 -0.45 -8.88 -18.57
C GLU A 150 0.28 -8.21 -17.41
N ILE A 151 0.45 -6.87 -17.51
CA ILE A 151 1.03 -6.07 -16.42
C ILE A 151 0.10 -6.07 -15.22
N GLY A 152 -1.22 -6.01 -15.45
CA GLY A 152 -2.20 -6.11 -14.37
C GLY A 152 -2.03 -7.39 -13.55
N LEU A 153 -1.97 -8.56 -14.19
CA LEU A 153 -1.78 -9.85 -13.50
C LEU A 153 -0.42 -9.94 -12.80
N LEU A 154 0.65 -9.50 -13.47
CA LEU A 154 1.99 -9.51 -12.89
C LEU A 154 2.08 -8.59 -11.66
N SER A 155 1.47 -7.41 -11.72
CA SER A 155 1.37 -6.50 -10.58
C SER A 155 0.55 -7.10 -9.44
N ALA A 156 -0.59 -7.73 -9.77
CA ALA A 156 -1.45 -8.35 -8.77
C ALA A 156 -0.75 -9.50 -8.02
N VAL A 157 -0.01 -10.38 -8.73
CA VAL A 157 0.70 -11.48 -8.07
C VAL A 157 1.84 -10.98 -7.20
N ILE A 158 2.60 -9.98 -7.63
CA ILE A 158 3.65 -9.36 -6.80
C ILE A 158 3.01 -8.75 -5.53
N TYR A 159 1.95 -7.94 -5.69
CA TYR A 159 1.26 -7.31 -4.54
C TYR A 159 0.63 -8.33 -3.60
N ALA A 160 0.18 -9.48 -4.13
CA ALA A 160 -0.39 -10.56 -3.34
C ALA A 160 0.63 -11.33 -2.50
N THR A 161 1.90 -11.37 -2.90
CA THR A 161 2.90 -12.30 -2.34
C THR A 161 4.09 -11.63 -1.65
N VAL A 162 4.36 -10.34 -1.88
CA VAL A 162 5.46 -9.62 -1.22
C VAL A 162 5.25 -9.57 0.29
N PRO A 163 6.16 -10.10 1.13
CA PRO A 163 5.92 -10.31 2.56
C PRO A 163 5.57 -9.04 3.32
N THR A 164 6.31 -7.94 3.12
CA THR A 164 6.03 -6.65 3.79
C THR A 164 4.65 -6.12 3.44
N ILE A 165 4.20 -6.27 2.20
CA ILE A 165 2.86 -5.85 1.76
C ILE A 165 1.78 -6.74 2.39
N VAL A 166 1.99 -8.06 2.39
CA VAL A 166 1.00 -9.01 2.90
C VAL A 166 0.80 -8.83 4.40
N VAL A 167 1.87 -8.82 5.18
CA VAL A 167 1.79 -8.73 6.64
C VAL A 167 1.33 -7.33 7.07
N GLY A 168 1.84 -6.26 6.43
CA GLY A 168 1.38 -4.89 6.71
C GLY A 168 -0.10 -4.66 6.42
N SER A 169 -0.66 -5.34 5.43
CA SER A 169 -2.09 -5.24 5.10
C SER A 169 -3.02 -5.99 6.08
N ARG A 170 -2.49 -6.65 7.11
CA ARG A 170 -3.29 -7.26 8.19
C ARG A 170 -3.71 -6.27 9.27
N LEU A 171 -3.15 -5.06 9.26
CA LEU A 171 -3.44 -4.01 10.23
C LEU A 171 -4.65 -3.17 9.80
N VAL A 172 -5.49 -2.79 10.76
CA VAL A 172 -6.60 -1.85 10.55
C VAL A 172 -6.03 -0.43 10.56
N GLU A 173 -5.30 -0.12 9.48
CA GLU A 173 -4.69 1.20 9.30
C GLU A 173 -5.36 1.99 8.19
N ASN A 174 -5.41 3.30 8.37
CA ASN A 174 -6.02 4.21 7.42
C ASN A 174 -5.31 4.17 6.05
N GLU A 175 -4.03 3.85 6.03
CA GLU A 175 -3.21 3.63 4.85
C GLU A 175 -3.72 2.45 4.02
N ASN A 176 -4.10 1.36 4.66
CA ASN A 176 -4.70 0.20 4.00
C ASN A 176 -6.09 0.50 3.42
N PHE A 177 -6.84 1.42 4.04
CA PHE A 177 -8.08 1.95 3.48
C PHE A 177 -7.81 2.87 2.27
N PHE A 178 -6.81 3.74 2.37
CA PHE A 178 -6.49 4.69 1.29
C PHE A 178 -6.16 3.97 -0.03
N ILE A 179 -5.35 2.92 -0.01
CA ILE A 179 -4.80 2.26 -1.20
C ILE A 179 -5.86 1.86 -2.22
N PRO A 180 -6.85 1.01 -1.90
CA PRO A 180 -7.80 0.54 -2.91
C PRO A 180 -8.67 1.68 -3.45
N PHE A 181 -9.08 2.62 -2.61
CA PHE A 181 -9.91 3.74 -3.06
C PHE A 181 -9.12 4.77 -3.86
N PHE A 182 -7.86 5.00 -3.55
CA PHE A 182 -6.98 5.82 -4.39
C PHE A 182 -6.80 5.20 -5.78
N LEU A 183 -6.60 3.90 -5.87
CA LEU A 183 -6.52 3.19 -7.15
C LEU A 183 -7.85 3.25 -7.92
N ILE A 184 -9.01 3.21 -7.24
CA ILE A 184 -10.33 3.48 -7.86
C ILE A 184 -10.36 4.87 -8.46
N ALA A 185 -9.94 5.90 -7.73
CA ALA A 185 -9.93 7.28 -8.22
C ALA A 185 -9.02 7.43 -9.47
N LEU A 186 -7.84 6.79 -9.45
CA LEU A 186 -6.92 6.78 -10.60
C LEU A 186 -7.50 6.01 -11.80
N TYR A 187 -8.15 4.87 -11.57
CA TYR A 187 -8.85 4.13 -12.61
C TYR A 187 -9.95 4.97 -13.26
N LEU A 188 -10.80 5.62 -12.45
CA LEU A 188 -11.86 6.50 -12.94
C LEU A 188 -11.26 7.69 -13.72
N THR A 189 -10.15 8.25 -13.27
CA THR A 189 -9.43 9.31 -13.97
C THR A 189 -8.92 8.82 -15.33
N SER A 190 -8.34 7.62 -15.41
CA SER A 190 -7.94 7.00 -16.68
C SER A 190 -9.13 6.82 -17.63
N LYS A 191 -10.27 6.34 -17.12
CA LYS A 191 -11.51 6.22 -17.89
C LYS A 191 -11.99 7.58 -18.40
N PHE A 192 -11.97 8.62 -17.57
CA PHE A 192 -12.32 9.97 -18.00
C PHE A 192 -11.39 10.49 -19.11
N ILE A 193 -10.09 10.27 -18.99
CA ILE A 193 -9.13 10.68 -20.01
C ILE A 193 -9.44 10.04 -21.37
N LYS A 194 -9.80 8.75 -21.39
CA LYS A 194 -10.11 7.97 -22.59
C LYS A 194 -11.49 8.28 -23.17
N THR A 195 -12.53 8.33 -22.33
CA THR A 195 -13.93 8.40 -22.77
C THR A 195 -14.51 9.82 -22.79
N LYS A 196 -13.87 10.77 -22.09
CA LYS A 196 -14.38 12.14 -21.86
C LYS A 196 -15.70 12.19 -21.08
N ASN A 197 -16.19 11.06 -20.56
CA ASN A 197 -17.44 11.03 -19.80
C ASN A 197 -17.25 11.67 -18.42
N PRO A 198 -17.97 12.79 -18.10
CA PRO A 198 -17.79 13.54 -16.87
C PRO A 198 -18.12 12.75 -15.60
N TRP A 199 -18.95 11.71 -15.69
CA TRP A 199 -19.26 10.83 -14.55
C TRP A 199 -18.01 10.21 -13.93
N PHE A 200 -17.04 9.81 -14.75
CA PHE A 200 -15.78 9.25 -14.24
C PHE A 200 -14.94 10.29 -13.52
N ARG A 201 -14.85 11.54 -14.02
CA ARG A 201 -14.18 12.64 -13.32
C ARG A 201 -14.86 12.94 -11.98
N ASN A 202 -16.19 13.07 -12.00
CA ASN A 202 -16.96 13.40 -10.80
C ASN A 202 -16.88 12.26 -9.76
N GLY A 203 -16.95 10.99 -10.21
CA GLY A 203 -16.74 9.84 -9.35
C GLY A 203 -15.35 9.82 -8.70
N ALA A 204 -14.29 10.10 -9.48
CA ALA A 204 -12.93 10.25 -8.95
C ALA A 204 -12.84 11.38 -7.89
N ALA A 205 -13.51 12.51 -8.13
CA ALA A 205 -13.55 13.63 -7.20
C ALA A 205 -14.27 13.28 -5.89
N ILE A 206 -15.41 12.59 -5.96
CA ILE A 206 -16.13 12.10 -4.78
C ILE A 206 -15.25 11.16 -3.96
N VAL A 207 -14.60 10.18 -4.61
CA VAL A 207 -13.71 9.26 -3.91
C VAL A 207 -12.56 10.00 -3.22
N CYS A 208 -11.91 10.96 -3.89
CA CYS A 208 -10.83 11.75 -3.30
C CYS A 208 -11.32 12.63 -2.14
N GLY A 209 -12.51 13.22 -2.26
CA GLY A 209 -13.13 14.00 -1.17
C GLY A 209 -13.45 13.14 0.05
N LEU A 210 -13.97 11.93 -0.15
CA LEU A 210 -14.21 10.96 0.92
C LEU A 210 -12.90 10.48 1.56
N LEU A 211 -11.85 10.26 0.78
CA LEU A 211 -10.53 9.92 1.32
C LEU A 211 -9.99 11.03 2.23
N ALA A 212 -10.17 12.31 1.86
CA ALA A 212 -9.81 13.44 2.71
C ALA A 212 -10.57 13.45 4.05
N LEU A 213 -11.80 12.91 4.07
CA LEU A 213 -12.60 12.71 5.30
C LEU A 213 -12.18 11.46 6.09
N ALA A 214 -11.28 10.62 5.57
CA ALA A 214 -10.67 9.53 6.32
C ALA A 214 -9.38 9.98 7.03
N LYS A 215 -8.51 10.73 6.34
CA LYS A 215 -7.27 11.32 6.90
C LYS A 215 -6.82 12.48 6.02
N VAL A 216 -6.41 13.61 6.61
CA VAL A 216 -6.02 14.83 5.85
C VAL A 216 -4.90 14.57 4.82
N PRO A 217 -3.84 13.82 5.11
CA PRO A 217 -2.81 13.49 4.11
C PRO A 217 -3.33 12.80 2.84
N TRP A 218 -4.54 12.24 2.85
CA TRP A 218 -5.16 11.62 1.67
C TRP A 218 -5.62 12.62 0.61
N LEU A 219 -5.51 13.91 0.87
CA LEU A 219 -5.52 14.94 -0.18
C LEU A 219 -4.43 14.70 -1.23
N ALA A 220 -3.42 13.87 -0.93
CA ALA A 220 -2.48 13.35 -1.91
C ALA A 220 -3.16 12.74 -3.14
N GLY A 221 -4.29 12.05 -2.96
CA GLY A 221 -5.08 11.50 -4.06
C GLY A 221 -5.66 12.58 -4.96
N ALA A 222 -6.19 13.65 -4.37
CA ALA A 222 -6.70 14.80 -5.13
C ALA A 222 -5.56 15.54 -5.82
N MET A 223 -4.44 15.77 -5.14
CA MET A 223 -3.24 16.39 -5.71
C MET A 223 -2.72 15.60 -6.91
N ALA A 224 -2.66 14.28 -6.82
CA ALA A 224 -2.24 13.41 -7.91
C ALA A 224 -3.09 13.62 -9.19
N ILE A 225 -4.41 13.66 -9.03
CA ILE A 225 -5.33 13.83 -10.16
C ILE A 225 -5.25 15.25 -10.74
N VAL A 226 -5.10 16.26 -9.90
CA VAL A 226 -4.86 17.64 -10.35
C VAL A 226 -3.57 17.73 -11.15
N LEU A 227 -2.49 17.12 -10.67
CA LEU A 227 -1.21 17.05 -11.40
C LEU A 227 -1.37 16.34 -12.76
N ILE A 228 -2.13 15.25 -12.82
CA ILE A 228 -2.44 14.56 -14.09
C ILE A 228 -3.20 15.50 -15.03
N PHE A 229 -4.21 16.22 -14.55
CA PHE A 229 -4.95 17.17 -15.39
C PHE A 229 -4.07 18.34 -15.86
N PHE A 230 -3.20 18.86 -15.01
CA PHE A 230 -2.24 19.92 -15.37
C PHE A 230 -1.24 19.42 -16.42
N TYR A 231 -0.67 18.24 -16.21
CA TYR A 231 0.23 17.62 -17.20
C TYR A 231 -0.44 17.46 -18.57
N LEU A 232 -1.74 17.13 -18.59
CA LEU A 232 -2.54 17.00 -19.81
C LEU A 232 -3.14 18.33 -20.30
N ARG A 233 -2.81 19.47 -19.67
CA ARG A 233 -3.35 20.83 -19.95
C ARG A 233 -4.89 20.91 -19.85
N LYS A 234 -5.49 20.11 -18.97
CA LYS A 234 -6.94 20.04 -18.74
C LYS A 234 -7.37 20.88 -17.51
N TYR A 235 -6.99 22.15 -17.47
CA TYR A 235 -7.20 23.04 -16.32
C TYR A 235 -8.66 23.19 -15.90
N LYS A 236 -9.58 23.25 -16.90
CA LYS A 236 -11.03 23.33 -16.65
C LYS A 236 -11.55 22.06 -15.94
N ASP A 237 -11.01 20.88 -16.28
CA ASP A 237 -11.39 19.63 -15.63
C ASP A 237 -10.81 19.55 -14.22
N ALA A 238 -9.60 20.07 -13.97
CA ALA A 238 -9.04 20.22 -12.64
C ALA A 238 -9.90 21.12 -11.75
N GLY A 239 -10.36 22.27 -12.26
CA GLY A 239 -11.27 23.17 -11.53
C GLY A 239 -12.61 22.50 -11.18
N LYS A 240 -13.22 21.79 -12.14
CA LYS A 240 -14.48 21.06 -11.89
C LYS A 240 -14.30 19.89 -10.91
N PHE A 241 -13.15 19.23 -10.92
CA PHE A 241 -12.77 18.18 -9.97
C PHE A 241 -12.64 18.76 -8.56
N LEU A 242 -11.88 19.84 -8.40
CA LEU A 242 -11.69 20.52 -7.11
C LEU A 242 -12.99 21.12 -6.55
N ALA A 243 -13.90 21.57 -7.40
CA ALA A 243 -15.22 22.05 -7.00
C ALA A 243 -16.08 20.98 -6.28
N ILE A 244 -15.74 19.69 -6.41
CA ILE A 244 -16.37 18.59 -5.67
C ILE A 244 -15.52 18.21 -4.44
N VAL A 245 -14.20 18.12 -4.61
CA VAL A 245 -13.29 17.70 -3.53
C VAL A 245 -13.30 18.69 -2.36
N ILE A 246 -13.22 20.00 -2.66
CA ILE A 246 -13.09 21.03 -1.62
C ILE A 246 -14.31 21.07 -0.69
N PRO A 247 -15.58 21.12 -1.17
CA PRO A 247 -16.74 21.07 -0.28
C PRO A 247 -16.79 19.82 0.60
N LEU A 248 -16.42 18.64 0.06
CA LEU A 248 -16.36 17.41 0.85
C LEU A 248 -15.30 17.51 1.94
N PHE A 249 -14.10 18.00 1.61
CA PHE A 249 -13.06 18.20 2.62
C PHE A 249 -13.46 19.21 3.71
N LEU A 250 -14.20 20.28 3.35
CA LEU A 250 -14.69 21.29 4.30
C LEU A 250 -15.67 20.70 5.34
N LEU A 251 -16.28 19.54 5.08
CA LEU A 251 -17.09 18.85 6.09
C LEU A 251 -16.28 18.46 7.32
N TYR A 252 -14.97 18.25 7.20
CA TYR A 252 -14.10 18.03 8.35
C TYR A 252 -14.00 19.27 9.25
N PHE A 253 -13.95 20.45 8.66
CA PHE A 253 -13.99 21.69 9.45
C PHE A 253 -15.36 21.86 10.13
N ALA A 254 -16.46 21.61 9.40
CA ALA A 254 -17.78 21.62 10.01
C ALA A 254 -17.88 20.65 11.19
N TYR A 255 -17.36 19.44 11.04
CA TYR A 255 -17.28 18.45 12.13
C TYR A 255 -16.45 18.96 13.33
N GLY A 256 -15.25 19.50 13.08
CA GLY A 256 -14.40 20.04 14.15
C GLY A 256 -15.04 21.19 14.91
N PHE A 257 -15.63 22.16 14.18
CA PHE A 257 -16.34 23.29 14.77
C PHE A 257 -17.61 22.91 15.52
N TYR A 258 -18.33 21.88 15.05
CA TYR A 258 -19.54 21.39 15.70
C TYR A 258 -19.25 20.86 17.12
N PHE A 259 -18.17 20.09 17.30
CA PHE A 259 -17.84 19.51 18.61
C PHE A 259 -17.07 20.48 19.52
N ASN A 260 -16.00 21.09 19.03
CA ASN A 260 -15.22 22.09 19.78
C ASN A 260 -14.23 22.81 18.85
N GLY A 261 -14.64 23.96 18.33
CA GLY A 261 -13.84 24.73 17.35
C GLY A 261 -12.48 25.19 17.90
N HIS A 262 -12.42 25.58 19.19
CA HIS A 262 -11.16 26.02 19.79
C HIS A 262 -10.15 24.84 19.92
N LEU A 263 -10.60 23.71 20.45
CA LEU A 263 -9.76 22.51 20.54
C LEU A 263 -9.33 22.04 19.15
N PHE A 264 -10.26 22.04 18.18
CA PHE A 264 -9.99 21.64 16.80
C PHE A 264 -8.89 22.49 16.16
N LEU A 265 -8.95 23.81 16.28
CA LEU A 265 -7.93 24.70 15.74
C LEU A 265 -6.57 24.52 16.45
N ASN A 266 -6.57 24.31 17.77
CA ASN A 266 -5.35 24.01 18.52
C ASN A 266 -4.72 22.69 18.05
N LEU A 267 -5.52 21.64 17.83
CA LEU A 267 -5.03 20.36 17.30
C LEU A 267 -4.46 20.52 15.90
N MET A 268 -5.14 21.28 15.01
CA MET A 268 -4.62 21.56 13.67
C MET A 268 -3.28 22.30 13.72
N SER A 269 -3.17 23.33 14.56
CA SER A 269 -1.92 24.06 14.75
C SER A 269 -0.82 23.15 15.30
N PHE A 270 -1.14 22.31 16.28
CA PHE A 270 -0.19 21.36 16.86
C PHE A 270 0.28 20.34 15.83
N GLN A 271 -0.64 19.77 15.04
CA GLN A 271 -0.31 18.84 13.98
C GLN A 271 0.62 19.48 12.94
N LEU A 272 0.42 20.74 12.57
CA LEU A 272 1.30 21.46 11.65
C LEU A 272 2.72 21.68 12.19
N GLN A 273 2.91 21.65 13.50
CA GLN A 273 4.21 21.81 14.16
C GLN A 273 4.98 20.49 14.32
N ARG A 274 4.34 19.34 14.10
CA ARG A 274 4.99 18.01 14.23
C ARG A 274 5.93 17.67 13.06
N TYR A 275 5.93 18.50 12.01
CA TYR A 275 6.71 18.22 10.81
C TYR A 275 8.10 18.82 10.93
N ASP A 276 9.08 17.95 10.84
CA ASP A 276 10.48 18.35 10.71
C ASP A 276 10.95 18.04 9.27
N LEU A 277 11.24 19.10 8.53
CA LEU A 277 11.77 19.02 7.17
C LEU A 277 13.22 18.55 7.18
N THR A 278 13.49 17.38 7.74
CA THR A 278 14.83 16.81 7.74
C THR A 278 15.02 15.80 6.62
N PHE A 279 16.24 15.67 6.13
CA PHE A 279 16.63 14.59 5.21
C PHE A 279 16.40 13.20 5.80
N ASN A 280 16.23 13.07 7.11
CA ASN A 280 15.98 11.80 7.79
C ASN A 280 14.74 11.07 7.27
N SER A 281 13.67 11.79 6.92
CA SER A 281 12.45 11.19 6.32
C SER A 281 12.76 10.53 4.98
N ILE A 282 13.59 11.16 4.15
CA ILE A 282 14.00 10.61 2.84
C ILE A 282 14.88 9.39 3.04
N PHE A 283 15.87 9.46 3.93
CA PHE A 283 16.71 8.31 4.24
C PHE A 283 15.91 7.14 4.81
N ALA A 284 14.96 7.41 5.71
CA ALA A 284 14.10 6.39 6.29
C ALA A 284 13.27 5.63 5.23
N LEU A 285 12.86 6.28 4.14
CA LEU A 285 12.18 5.60 3.03
C LEU A 285 13.03 4.50 2.39
N PHE A 286 14.32 4.79 2.18
CA PHE A 286 15.21 3.89 1.45
C PHE A 286 15.91 2.88 2.35
N THR A 287 16.18 3.23 3.61
CA THR A 287 17.00 2.42 4.51
C THR A 287 16.20 1.58 5.49
N SER A 288 14.93 1.89 5.70
CA SER A 288 14.14 1.29 6.78
C SER A 288 12.73 0.94 6.32
N PRO A 289 12.53 -0.11 5.50
CA PRO A 289 11.19 -0.62 5.25
C PRO A 289 10.67 -1.26 6.55
N TYR A 290 9.88 -0.49 7.31
CA TYR A 290 9.21 -0.98 8.50
C TYR A 290 7.90 -1.66 8.14
N LEU A 291 7.63 -2.74 8.83
CA LEU A 291 6.33 -3.35 8.93
C LEU A 291 5.76 -2.93 10.28
N ALA A 292 4.78 -2.05 10.31
CA ALA A 292 4.35 -1.40 11.53
C ALA A 292 5.56 -0.75 12.26
N ASP A 293 5.94 -1.29 13.43
CA ASP A 293 7.06 -0.83 14.25
C ASP A 293 8.36 -1.66 14.03
N ARG A 294 8.36 -2.66 13.13
CA ARG A 294 9.47 -3.57 12.91
C ARG A 294 10.13 -3.40 11.55
N PHE A 295 11.46 -3.37 11.58
CA PHE A 295 12.29 -3.36 10.37
C PHE A 295 12.19 -4.68 9.62
N THR A 296 12.02 -4.60 8.29
CA THR A 296 12.06 -5.78 7.41
C THR A 296 13.02 -5.55 6.25
N VAL A 297 13.82 -6.55 5.93
CA VAL A 297 14.66 -6.53 4.73
C VAL A 297 13.87 -7.17 3.60
N ASP A 298 13.19 -6.36 2.80
CA ASP A 298 12.37 -6.84 1.69
C ASP A 298 12.86 -6.27 0.35
N GLY A 299 13.58 -7.08 -0.39
CA GLY A 299 14.21 -6.68 -1.64
C GLY A 299 13.24 -6.35 -2.76
N TRP A 300 11.99 -6.80 -2.69
CA TRP A 300 10.94 -6.36 -3.62
C TRP A 300 10.65 -4.87 -3.45
N ILE A 301 10.62 -4.39 -2.22
CA ILE A 301 10.39 -2.97 -1.92
C ILE A 301 11.58 -2.13 -2.38
N TYR A 302 12.82 -2.54 -2.04
CA TYR A 302 14.03 -1.85 -2.49
C TYR A 302 14.13 -1.79 -4.01
N PHE A 303 13.90 -2.93 -4.67
CA PHE A 303 13.93 -2.98 -6.12
C PHE A 303 12.79 -2.15 -6.75
N GLY A 304 11.64 -2.10 -6.11
CA GLY A 304 10.51 -1.27 -6.53
C GLY A 304 10.87 0.21 -6.62
N TRP A 305 11.59 0.74 -5.64
CA TRP A 305 12.13 2.12 -5.69
C TRP A 305 13.04 2.34 -6.89
N PHE A 306 13.98 1.40 -7.10
CA PHE A 306 14.85 1.45 -8.28
C PHE A 306 14.06 1.39 -9.60
N ALA A 307 13.04 0.53 -9.68
CA ALA A 307 12.20 0.40 -10.87
C ALA A 307 11.40 1.69 -11.17
N VAL A 308 10.85 2.36 -10.15
CA VAL A 308 10.18 3.67 -10.33
C VAL A 308 11.16 4.70 -10.88
N PHE A 309 12.36 4.78 -10.32
CA PHE A 309 13.40 5.68 -10.81
C PHE A 309 13.78 5.39 -12.27
N LEU A 310 14.01 4.13 -12.61
CA LEU A 310 14.33 3.70 -13.96
C LEU A 310 13.24 4.08 -14.98
N LEU A 311 11.95 3.90 -14.61
CA LEU A 311 10.82 4.29 -15.46
C LEU A 311 10.71 5.80 -15.64
N SER A 312 11.04 6.59 -14.62
CA SER A 312 10.97 8.06 -14.68
C SER A 312 12.02 8.62 -15.64
N VAL A 313 13.22 8.02 -15.66
CA VAL A 313 14.32 8.42 -16.57
C VAL A 313 14.03 7.97 -18.00
N LYS A 314 13.45 6.78 -18.20
CA LYS A 314 13.26 6.20 -19.53
C LYS A 314 12.17 6.88 -20.34
N ASP A 315 10.96 6.95 -19.81
CA ASP A 315 9.79 7.49 -20.54
C ASP A 315 8.71 7.98 -19.56
N PHE A 316 8.88 9.20 -19.09
CA PHE A 316 7.91 9.85 -18.22
C PHE A 316 6.53 9.95 -18.86
N LYS A 317 6.47 10.26 -20.19
CA LYS A 317 5.20 10.45 -20.91
C LYS A 317 4.35 9.18 -20.93
N LYS A 318 4.99 8.02 -21.07
CA LYS A 318 4.29 6.72 -21.07
C LYS A 318 3.83 6.34 -19.67
N ASN A 319 4.58 6.75 -18.65
CA ASN A 319 4.42 6.28 -17.27
C ASN A 319 3.79 7.30 -16.32
N PHE A 320 3.35 8.47 -16.81
CA PHE A 320 2.83 9.58 -15.98
C PHE A 320 1.67 9.17 -15.06
N MET A 321 0.84 8.20 -15.47
CA MET A 321 -0.28 7.68 -14.67
C MET A 321 0.17 6.90 -13.42
N VAL A 322 1.41 6.47 -13.35
CA VAL A 322 2.04 5.86 -12.17
C VAL A 322 2.94 6.88 -11.46
N LEU A 323 3.72 7.63 -12.23
CA LEU A 323 4.74 8.53 -11.69
C LEU A 323 4.16 9.78 -11.01
N LEU A 324 3.11 10.40 -11.57
CA LEU A 324 2.53 11.60 -10.93
C LEU A 324 1.81 11.28 -9.61
N PRO A 325 1.01 10.19 -9.48
CA PRO A 325 0.47 9.80 -8.20
C PRO A 325 1.55 9.42 -7.17
N PHE A 326 2.58 8.71 -7.61
CA PHE A 326 3.74 8.42 -6.77
C PHE A 326 4.41 9.71 -6.25
N LEU A 327 4.68 10.68 -7.13
CA LEU A 327 5.30 11.96 -6.77
C LEU A 327 4.38 12.82 -5.87
N ALA A 328 3.06 12.79 -6.11
CA ALA A 328 2.10 13.48 -5.26
C ALA A 328 2.14 12.94 -3.82
N TYR A 329 2.12 11.62 -3.66
CA TYR A 329 2.23 11.03 -2.33
C TYR A 329 3.63 11.22 -1.73
N PHE A 330 4.67 11.16 -2.54
CA PHE A 330 6.05 11.45 -2.10
C PHE A 330 6.18 12.88 -1.53
N ALA A 331 5.58 13.87 -2.20
CA ALA A 331 5.54 15.23 -1.68
C ALA A 331 4.78 15.31 -0.34
N VAL A 332 3.61 14.68 -0.23
CA VAL A 332 2.85 14.62 1.03
C VAL A 332 3.64 13.89 2.11
N PHE A 333 4.34 12.82 1.79
CA PHE A 333 5.18 12.09 2.73
C PHE A 333 6.29 12.97 3.31
N ILE A 334 6.95 13.79 2.48
CA ILE A 334 8.03 14.68 2.92
C ILE A 334 7.49 15.88 3.71
N PHE A 335 6.39 16.49 3.24
CA PHE A 335 5.93 17.79 3.77
C PHE A 335 4.82 17.69 4.80
N ALA A 336 4.12 16.56 4.88
CA ALA A 336 2.89 16.44 5.66
C ALA A 336 2.80 15.20 6.56
N ILE A 337 3.83 14.36 6.62
CA ILE A 337 3.87 13.21 7.52
C ILE A 337 4.99 13.41 8.54
N PRO A 338 4.70 13.22 9.86
CA PRO A 338 5.71 13.37 10.89
C PRO A 338 6.92 12.47 10.65
N ASN A 339 8.10 12.96 10.98
CA ASN A 339 9.34 12.20 10.87
C ASN A 339 9.45 11.15 12.00
N GLU A 340 8.55 10.17 11.97
CA GLU A 340 8.55 9.05 12.91
C GLU A 340 8.93 7.76 12.16
N PRO A 341 10.22 7.36 12.19
CA PRO A 341 10.71 6.22 11.42
C PRO A 341 10.05 4.89 11.81
N SER A 342 9.52 4.79 13.03
CA SER A 342 8.83 3.61 13.56
C SER A 342 7.45 3.36 12.94
N HIS A 343 6.86 4.35 12.29
CA HIS A 343 5.53 4.23 11.68
C HIS A 343 5.61 3.69 10.25
N GLY A 344 5.78 2.38 10.12
CA GLY A 344 5.96 1.69 8.83
C GLY A 344 4.81 1.85 7.85
N TRP A 345 3.57 2.00 8.35
CA TRP A 345 2.37 2.11 7.54
C TRP A 345 2.32 3.33 6.62
N TYR A 346 2.99 4.42 6.94
CA TYR A 346 3.10 5.59 6.04
C TYR A 346 3.80 5.27 4.71
N ARG A 347 4.46 4.11 4.58
CA ARG A 347 5.08 3.65 3.32
C ARG A 347 4.12 2.87 2.43
N TYR A 348 3.02 2.34 2.98
CA TYR A 348 2.10 1.47 2.26
C TYR A 348 1.49 2.09 1.00
N PRO A 349 1.11 3.40 0.96
CA PRO A 349 0.59 4.01 -0.25
C PRO A 349 1.56 4.05 -1.44
N PHE A 350 2.86 3.88 -1.24
CA PHE A 350 3.82 3.73 -2.33
C PHE A 350 3.76 2.36 -3.00
N TYR A 351 3.41 1.31 -2.26
CA TYR A 351 3.58 -0.08 -2.70
C TYR A 351 2.88 -0.42 -4.02
N PRO A 352 1.65 0.02 -4.33
CA PRO A 352 1.06 -0.22 -5.63
C PRO A 352 1.92 0.26 -6.79
N PHE A 353 2.51 1.45 -6.66
CA PHE A 353 3.34 2.06 -7.70
C PHE A 353 4.71 1.35 -7.84
N LEU A 354 5.32 0.95 -6.71
CA LEU A 354 6.54 0.16 -6.70
C LEU A 354 6.33 -1.19 -7.41
N VAL A 355 5.23 -1.86 -7.10
CA VAL A 355 4.88 -3.15 -7.67
C VAL A 355 4.57 -3.06 -9.17
N ILE A 356 3.79 -2.07 -9.60
CA ILE A 356 3.49 -1.84 -11.02
C ILE A 356 4.79 -1.53 -11.78
N SER A 357 5.67 -0.73 -11.22
CA SER A 357 6.97 -0.41 -11.80
C SER A 357 7.87 -1.64 -11.91
N THR A 358 7.87 -2.50 -10.90
CA THR A 358 8.59 -3.79 -10.94
C THR A 358 8.00 -4.72 -12.01
N ALA A 359 6.67 -4.77 -12.15
CA ALA A 359 6.02 -5.55 -13.20
C ALA A 359 6.38 -5.05 -14.61
N LEU A 360 6.45 -3.73 -14.82
CA LEU A 360 6.92 -3.12 -16.06
C LEU A 360 8.38 -3.46 -16.33
N PHE A 361 9.23 -3.37 -15.29
CA PHE A 361 10.62 -3.79 -15.38
C PHE A 361 10.75 -5.25 -15.82
N LEU A 362 10.02 -6.17 -15.21
CA LEU A 362 10.05 -7.59 -15.57
C LEU A 362 9.64 -7.83 -17.03
N LYS A 363 8.68 -7.10 -17.53
CA LYS A 363 8.27 -7.21 -18.95
C LYS A 363 9.30 -6.61 -19.92
N GLU A 364 9.91 -5.50 -19.56
CA GLU A 364 10.73 -4.72 -20.48
C GLU A 364 12.21 -5.11 -20.46
N TYR A 365 12.76 -5.50 -19.31
CA TYR A 365 14.20 -5.68 -19.11
C TYR A 365 14.61 -7.10 -18.70
N PHE A 366 13.75 -7.84 -17.99
CA PHE A 366 14.10 -9.17 -17.51
C PHE A 366 14.47 -10.10 -18.67
N ASN A 367 15.61 -10.77 -18.58
CA ASN A 367 16.23 -11.59 -19.65
C ASN A 367 16.61 -10.83 -20.94
N LYS A 368 16.49 -9.50 -20.98
CA LYS A 368 16.90 -8.67 -22.12
C LYS A 368 18.10 -7.80 -21.77
N ASN A 369 18.22 -7.40 -20.52
CA ASN A 369 19.40 -6.74 -19.98
C ASN A 369 19.94 -7.60 -18.84
N TYR A 370 21.09 -8.21 -19.07
CA TYR A 370 21.65 -9.22 -18.16
C TYR A 370 22.06 -8.61 -16.81
N LEU A 371 22.64 -7.39 -16.82
CA LEU A 371 23.04 -6.70 -15.59
C LEU A 371 21.81 -6.34 -14.74
N LEU A 372 20.77 -5.77 -15.35
CA LEU A 372 19.55 -5.41 -14.65
C LEU A 372 18.80 -6.66 -14.13
N THR A 373 18.85 -7.77 -14.89
CA THR A 373 18.29 -9.05 -14.45
C THR A 373 19.07 -9.58 -13.24
N PHE A 374 20.40 -9.52 -13.27
CA PHE A 374 21.26 -9.90 -12.14
C PHE A 374 20.93 -9.05 -10.90
N LEU A 375 20.91 -7.73 -11.03
CA LEU A 375 20.57 -6.83 -9.92
C LEU A 375 19.19 -7.15 -9.32
N PHE A 376 18.18 -7.38 -10.16
CA PHE A 376 16.86 -7.77 -9.70
C PHE A 376 16.90 -9.06 -8.85
N LEU A 377 17.57 -10.12 -9.35
CA LEU A 377 17.67 -11.39 -8.66
C LEU A 377 18.48 -11.27 -7.36
N VAL A 378 19.54 -10.45 -7.35
CA VAL A 378 20.35 -10.20 -6.14
C VAL A 378 19.50 -9.48 -5.09
N PHE A 379 18.83 -8.37 -5.45
CA PHE A 379 18.01 -7.62 -4.49
C PHE A 379 16.87 -8.47 -3.92
N THR A 380 16.07 -9.07 -4.81
CA THR A 380 14.90 -9.83 -4.37
C THR A 380 15.27 -11.20 -3.80
N GLY A 381 16.14 -11.95 -4.48
CA GLY A 381 16.48 -13.32 -4.11
C GLY A 381 17.26 -13.41 -2.81
N LEU A 382 18.32 -12.61 -2.66
CA LEU A 382 19.13 -12.65 -1.43
C LEU A 382 18.34 -12.14 -0.21
N SER A 383 17.50 -11.13 -0.37
CA SER A 383 16.68 -10.66 0.75
C SER A 383 15.64 -11.69 1.18
N MET A 384 14.99 -12.37 0.23
CA MET A 384 14.03 -13.43 0.56
C MET A 384 14.70 -14.65 1.20
N LEU A 385 15.89 -15.02 0.75
CA LEU A 385 16.70 -16.05 1.42
C LEU A 385 17.05 -15.65 2.84
N GLN A 386 17.49 -14.40 3.05
CA GLN A 386 17.84 -13.90 4.37
C GLN A 386 16.62 -13.85 5.30
N LEU A 387 15.48 -13.37 4.82
CA LEU A 387 14.23 -13.31 5.58
C LEU A 387 13.77 -14.72 5.99
N SER A 388 13.76 -15.67 5.04
CA SER A 388 13.38 -17.05 5.29
C SER A 388 14.38 -17.76 6.21
N TRP A 389 15.66 -17.51 6.03
CA TRP A 389 16.74 -18.10 6.85
C TRP A 389 16.68 -17.59 8.29
N ALA A 390 16.54 -16.28 8.49
CA ALA A 390 16.47 -15.69 9.82
C ALA A 390 15.26 -16.20 10.63
N GLN A 391 14.22 -16.64 9.96
CA GLN A 391 12.99 -17.07 10.62
C GLN A 391 12.86 -18.57 10.84
N SER A 392 13.45 -19.46 10.01
CA SER A 392 13.15 -20.89 10.16
C SER A 392 13.99 -21.91 9.39
N LEU A 393 14.79 -21.54 8.39
CA LEU A 393 15.38 -22.52 7.49
C LEU A 393 16.79 -22.99 7.87
N GLY A 394 17.50 -22.27 8.74
CA GLY A 394 18.83 -22.67 9.22
C GLY A 394 19.88 -22.85 8.13
N PHE A 395 19.75 -22.22 6.97
CA PHE A 395 20.74 -22.34 5.90
C PHE A 395 22.08 -21.75 6.31
N SER A 396 23.16 -22.45 5.98
CA SER A 396 24.52 -21.96 6.19
C SER A 396 24.83 -20.77 5.24
N PHE A 397 25.82 -19.95 5.63
CA PHE A 397 26.32 -18.89 4.73
C PHE A 397 26.85 -19.42 3.40
N LEU A 398 27.26 -20.67 3.32
CA LEU A 398 27.69 -21.31 2.09
C LEU A 398 26.50 -21.43 1.09
N PHE A 399 25.32 -21.79 1.57
CA PHE A 399 24.11 -21.83 0.75
C PHE A 399 23.77 -20.45 0.20
N PHE A 400 23.82 -19.42 1.04
CA PHE A 400 23.58 -18.05 0.65
C PHE A 400 24.54 -17.60 -0.48
N ARG A 401 25.83 -17.91 -0.36
CA ARG A 401 26.82 -17.65 -1.40
C ARG A 401 26.56 -18.45 -2.67
N GLY A 402 26.07 -19.70 -2.55
CA GLY A 402 25.69 -20.53 -3.69
C GLY A 402 24.57 -19.90 -4.52
N PHE A 403 23.58 -19.28 -3.87
CA PHE A 403 22.53 -18.55 -4.59
C PHE A 403 23.06 -17.30 -5.31
N LEU A 404 24.04 -16.60 -4.74
CA LEU A 404 24.67 -15.47 -5.43
C LEU A 404 25.34 -15.93 -6.73
N VAL A 405 26.01 -17.10 -6.71
CA VAL A 405 26.58 -17.73 -7.91
C VAL A 405 25.47 -18.09 -8.89
N LEU A 406 24.37 -18.69 -8.43
CA LEU A 406 23.22 -19.02 -9.28
C LEU A 406 22.65 -17.78 -9.98
N PHE A 407 22.48 -16.67 -9.25
CA PHE A 407 22.02 -15.41 -9.85
C PHE A 407 23.04 -14.83 -10.83
N GLY A 408 24.34 -15.08 -10.62
CA GLY A 408 25.44 -14.71 -11.52
C GLY A 408 25.32 -15.34 -12.91
N PHE A 409 24.60 -16.47 -13.06
CA PHE A 409 24.34 -17.07 -14.38
C PHE A 409 23.60 -16.14 -15.32
N SER A 410 22.86 -15.15 -14.80
CA SER A 410 22.24 -14.09 -15.63
C SER A 410 23.26 -13.25 -16.40
N MET A 411 24.50 -13.15 -15.92
CA MET A 411 25.57 -12.37 -16.53
C MET A 411 26.39 -13.16 -17.58
N LEU A 412 26.28 -14.50 -17.60
CA LEU A 412 27.08 -15.35 -18.52
C LEU A 412 26.99 -14.97 -19.98
N PRO A 413 25.80 -14.56 -20.52
CA PRO A 413 25.71 -14.20 -21.95
C PRO A 413 26.54 -12.96 -22.34
N TYR A 414 26.94 -12.11 -21.39
CA TYR A 414 27.89 -11.02 -21.69
C TYR A 414 29.25 -11.56 -22.15
N PHE A 415 29.71 -12.64 -21.51
CA PHE A 415 31.02 -13.22 -21.78
C PHE A 415 30.93 -14.36 -22.81
N PHE A 416 29.86 -15.10 -22.78
CA PHE A 416 29.62 -16.29 -23.59
C PHE A 416 28.23 -16.27 -24.22
N PRO A 417 28.05 -15.66 -25.42
CA PRO A 417 26.72 -15.50 -26.04
C PRO A 417 25.93 -16.81 -26.24
N LYS A 418 26.63 -17.94 -26.40
CA LYS A 418 26.00 -19.26 -26.54
C LYS A 418 25.25 -19.73 -25.29
N THR A 419 25.49 -19.12 -24.12
CA THR A 419 24.85 -19.46 -22.83
C THR A 419 23.49 -18.77 -22.65
N ASN A 420 23.01 -17.96 -23.58
CA ASN A 420 21.79 -17.18 -23.42
C ASN A 420 20.56 -18.04 -23.08
N LYS A 421 20.37 -19.19 -23.74
CA LYS A 421 19.24 -20.09 -23.46
C LYS A 421 19.32 -20.65 -22.04
N MET A 422 20.49 -21.06 -21.59
CA MET A 422 20.72 -21.58 -20.25
C MET A 422 20.47 -20.49 -19.20
N SER A 423 21.04 -19.30 -19.39
CA SER A 423 20.81 -18.14 -18.53
C SER A 423 19.32 -17.80 -18.40
N THR A 424 18.58 -17.78 -19.51
CA THR A 424 17.14 -17.51 -19.49
C THR A 424 16.36 -18.53 -18.66
N VAL A 425 16.66 -19.84 -18.80
CA VAL A 425 16.02 -20.89 -18.01
C VAL A 425 16.34 -20.73 -16.53
N THR A 426 17.62 -20.52 -16.20
CA THR A 426 18.07 -20.31 -14.82
C THR A 426 17.41 -19.09 -14.19
N ASN A 427 17.24 -17.98 -14.94
CA ASN A 427 16.60 -16.77 -14.44
C ASN A 427 15.11 -17.00 -14.13
N TYR A 428 14.37 -17.75 -14.98
CA TYR A 428 12.98 -18.10 -14.69
C TYR A 428 12.87 -19.06 -13.49
N LEU A 429 13.78 -19.98 -13.34
CA LEU A 429 13.84 -20.83 -12.14
C LEU A 429 14.13 -19.99 -10.87
N SER A 430 15.08 -19.06 -10.96
CA SER A 430 15.43 -18.17 -9.87
C SER A 430 14.24 -17.30 -9.41
N ILE A 431 13.53 -16.66 -10.34
CA ILE A 431 12.35 -15.86 -9.97
C ILE A 431 11.24 -16.72 -9.38
N PHE A 432 11.05 -17.94 -9.87
CA PHE A 432 10.08 -18.89 -9.30
C PHE A 432 10.44 -19.26 -7.85
N ILE A 433 11.72 -19.53 -7.58
CA ILE A 433 12.22 -19.77 -6.23
C ILE A 433 11.98 -18.55 -5.33
N VAL A 434 12.26 -17.34 -5.82
CA VAL A 434 12.02 -16.09 -5.08
C VAL A 434 10.54 -15.94 -4.70
N PHE A 435 9.62 -16.28 -5.60
CA PHE A 435 8.18 -16.26 -5.28
C PHE A 435 7.82 -17.31 -4.21
N ILE A 436 8.36 -18.52 -4.29
CA ILE A 436 8.15 -19.56 -3.27
C ILE A 436 8.67 -19.08 -1.92
N LEU A 437 9.87 -18.50 -1.88
CA LEU A 437 10.44 -17.96 -0.65
C LEU A 437 9.63 -16.80 -0.09
N SER A 438 9.05 -15.94 -0.95
CA SER A 438 8.15 -14.87 -0.51
C SER A 438 6.90 -15.44 0.18
N VAL A 439 6.25 -16.42 -0.44
CA VAL A 439 5.09 -17.13 0.13
C VAL A 439 5.47 -17.83 1.44
N TRP A 440 6.59 -18.54 1.46
CA TRP A 440 7.13 -19.22 2.63
C TRP A 440 7.37 -18.26 3.78
N SER A 441 7.99 -17.10 3.51
CA SER A 441 8.30 -16.07 4.50
C SER A 441 7.04 -15.51 5.15
N VAL A 442 5.94 -15.38 4.39
CA VAL A 442 4.65 -14.94 4.94
C VAL A 442 4.05 -15.98 5.89
N PHE A 443 4.12 -17.28 5.52
CA PHE A 443 3.56 -18.35 6.36
C PHE A 443 4.33 -18.52 7.67
N ASN A 444 5.63 -18.28 7.66
CA ASN A 444 6.50 -18.45 8.81
C ASN A 444 6.83 -17.13 9.53
N TYR A 445 6.19 -16.03 9.14
CA TYR A 445 6.39 -14.74 9.80
C TYR A 445 5.96 -14.81 11.27
N ASN A 446 6.89 -14.43 12.15
CA ASN A 446 6.66 -14.26 13.58
C ASN A 446 7.44 -13.03 14.09
N GLU A 447 7.05 -12.51 15.23
CA GLU A 447 7.69 -11.39 15.92
C GLU A 447 8.16 -11.87 17.29
N GLN A 448 9.30 -12.55 17.33
CA GLN A 448 9.93 -12.96 18.58
C GLN A 448 10.52 -11.78 19.33
#